data_867866f02254222517fec11b902f17df
#
_entry.id   867866f02254222517fec11b902f17df
#
_cell.length_a   1.000
_cell.length_b   1.000
_cell.length_c   1.000
_cell.angle_alpha   90.00
_cell.angle_beta   90.00
_cell.angle_gamma   90.00
#
_symmetry.space_group_name_H-M   'P 1'
#
loop_
_entity.id
_entity.type
_entity.pdbx_description
1 polymer ?
#
loop_
_entity_poly.entity_id
_entity_poly.type
_entity_poly.pdbx_seq_one_letter_code
_entity_poly.pdbx_strand_id
1 'polypeptide(L)'
;MIIRQSIRAIIRPIAPILILLLLAACSSRQSLFVVLPNADGSSGAVTIETPQKSVLLDKPYAAGEVRSGVAAPVQVDQAQVQQIFGNALAAQPLLPSHFVLYFEKDSDVLTPASQRQYAAVFQDIKRRPVYEVEVIGHTDTMGTQPHNQQLSMSRAEMIRDRLVHDGINPKSISVAGRGSLDEAVKTADQVTEPRNRRVEITVR
;
A
#
# COMPACT_ATOMS: atom_id res chain seq x y z
N MET A 1 -89.17 22.52 -5.88
CA MET A 1 -88.30 22.98 -6.96
C MET A 1 -86.90 22.86 -6.44
N ILE A 2 -86.20 21.70 -6.73
CA ILE A 2 -84.90 21.34 -6.16
C ILE A 2 -83.91 21.41 -7.30
N ILE A 3 -83.01 22.39 -7.26
CA ILE A 3 -81.94 22.55 -8.23
C ILE A 3 -80.80 21.69 -7.79
N ARG A 4 -80.47 20.60 -8.53
CA ARG A 4 -79.25 19.82 -8.37
C ARG A 4 -78.12 20.50 -9.17
N GLN A 5 -77.16 21.09 -8.52
CA GLN A 5 -75.90 21.49 -9.14
C GLN A 5 -74.96 20.29 -9.22
N SER A 6 -74.60 19.84 -10.40
CA SER A 6 -73.62 18.85 -10.69
C SER A 6 -72.22 19.52 -10.69
N ILE A 7 -71.41 19.27 -9.66
CA ILE A 7 -69.98 19.67 -9.65
C ILE A 7 -69.20 18.64 -10.47
N ARG A 8 -68.84 18.97 -11.69
CA ARG A 8 -67.86 18.22 -12.48
C ARG A 8 -66.47 18.56 -11.98
N ALA A 9 -65.88 17.67 -11.22
CA ALA A 9 -64.47 17.75 -10.85
C ALA A 9 -63.62 17.59 -12.08
N ILE A 10 -62.92 18.65 -12.47
CA ILE A 10 -61.88 18.63 -13.51
C ILE A 10 -60.64 18.05 -12.88
N ILE A 11 -60.46 16.74 -12.94
CA ILE A 11 -59.18 16.09 -12.59
C ILE A 11 -58.23 16.33 -13.76
N ARG A 12 -57.40 17.37 -13.67
CA ARG A 12 -56.29 17.61 -14.61
C ARG A 12 -55.28 16.47 -14.48
N PRO A 13 -54.72 15.95 -15.58
CA PRO A 13 -53.75 14.87 -15.56
C PRO A 13 -52.35 15.42 -15.19
N ILE A 14 -52.16 15.77 -13.92
CA ILE A 14 -50.82 16.18 -13.39
C ILE A 14 -49.99 14.94 -13.02
N ALA A 15 -50.61 13.81 -12.76
CA ALA A 15 -49.97 12.58 -12.39
C ALA A 15 -48.95 12.01 -13.41
N PRO A 16 -49.20 12.00 -14.75
CA PRO A 16 -48.24 11.44 -15.69
C PRO A 16 -46.98 12.31 -15.87
N ILE A 17 -47.03 13.62 -15.63
CA ILE A 17 -45.88 14.54 -15.75
C ILE A 17 -44.93 14.33 -14.54
N LEU A 18 -45.46 14.08 -13.36
CA LEU A 18 -44.65 13.82 -12.17
C LEU A 18 -43.89 12.47 -12.24
N ILE A 19 -44.48 11.44 -12.85
CA ILE A 19 -43.88 10.13 -13.08
C ILE A 19 -42.77 10.22 -14.14
N LEU A 20 -42.94 11.05 -15.18
CA LEU A 20 -41.89 11.24 -16.20
C LEU A 20 -40.67 11.98 -15.66
N LEU A 21 -40.83 12.89 -14.69
CA LEU A 21 -39.74 13.60 -14.03
C LEU A 21 -38.94 12.69 -13.07
N LEU A 22 -39.54 11.66 -12.50
CA LEU A 22 -38.85 10.67 -11.64
C LEU A 22 -38.01 9.67 -12.43
N LEU A 23 -38.31 9.44 -13.72
CA LEU A 23 -37.53 8.55 -14.57
C LEU A 23 -36.26 9.22 -15.17
N ALA A 24 -36.17 10.54 -15.14
CA ALA A 24 -34.99 11.28 -15.60
C ALA A 24 -33.85 11.32 -14.62
N ALA A 25 -33.99 10.75 -13.40
CA ALA A 25 -32.95 10.60 -12.38
C ALA A 25 -32.06 9.36 -12.62
N CYS A 26 -31.93 8.85 -13.85
CA CYS A 26 -30.82 7.97 -14.20
C CYS A 26 -29.53 8.80 -14.20
N SER A 27 -28.90 8.93 -13.04
CA SER A 27 -27.57 9.53 -12.94
C SER A 27 -26.64 8.72 -13.85
N SER A 28 -26.19 9.34 -14.92
CA SER A 28 -25.14 8.77 -15.76
C SER A 28 -23.97 8.38 -14.83
N ARG A 29 -23.66 7.09 -14.74
CA ARG A 29 -22.52 6.62 -13.95
C ARG A 29 -21.28 7.30 -14.51
N GLN A 30 -20.74 8.21 -13.72
CA GLN A 30 -19.49 8.90 -14.01
C GLN A 30 -18.41 8.24 -13.16
N SER A 31 -17.32 7.84 -13.78
CA SER A 31 -16.15 7.29 -13.09
C SER A 31 -14.96 8.19 -13.36
N LEU A 32 -14.29 8.60 -12.32
CA LEU A 32 -13.05 9.39 -12.39
C LEU A 32 -11.86 8.50 -11.99
N PHE A 33 -10.83 8.50 -12.81
CA PHE A 33 -9.57 7.80 -12.60
C PHE A 33 -8.46 8.84 -12.48
N VAL A 34 -7.58 8.69 -11.50
CA VAL A 34 -6.46 9.61 -11.29
C VAL A 34 -5.21 8.79 -10.97
N VAL A 35 -4.10 9.08 -11.62
CA VAL A 35 -2.79 8.51 -11.28
C VAL A 35 -2.15 9.35 -10.21
N LEU A 36 -1.90 8.75 -9.04
CA LEU A 36 -1.22 9.41 -7.94
C LEU A 36 0.30 9.22 -8.05
N PRO A 37 1.09 10.21 -7.63
CA PRO A 37 2.53 10.04 -7.52
C PRO A 37 2.89 9.03 -6.43
N ASN A 38 3.97 8.27 -6.65
CA ASN A 38 4.65 7.49 -5.63
C ASN A 38 5.38 8.42 -4.65
N ALA A 39 5.88 7.86 -3.53
CA ALA A 39 6.62 8.63 -2.53
C ALA A 39 7.92 9.27 -3.09
N ASP A 40 8.52 8.69 -4.13
CA ASP A 40 9.69 9.19 -4.85
C ASP A 40 9.37 10.21 -5.95
N GLY A 41 8.08 10.56 -6.11
CA GLY A 41 7.58 11.47 -7.15
C GLY A 41 7.39 10.84 -8.54
N SER A 42 7.76 9.57 -8.73
CA SER A 42 7.44 8.83 -9.95
C SER A 42 5.94 8.50 -10.03
N SER A 43 5.47 8.05 -11.18
CA SER A 43 4.11 7.53 -11.34
C SER A 43 4.11 6.27 -12.17
N GLY A 44 3.15 5.40 -11.90
CA GLY A 44 2.77 4.33 -12.82
C GLY A 44 2.01 4.88 -14.03
N ALA A 45 1.61 3.99 -14.92
CA ALA A 45 0.73 4.30 -16.04
C ALA A 45 -0.54 3.44 -15.96
N VAL A 46 -1.68 4.04 -16.28
CA VAL A 46 -2.98 3.38 -16.35
C VAL A 46 -3.62 3.70 -17.69
N THR A 47 -4.10 2.68 -18.39
CA THR A 47 -4.88 2.86 -19.60
C THR A 47 -6.36 2.63 -19.30
N ILE A 48 -7.21 3.60 -19.64
CA ILE A 48 -8.65 3.47 -19.57
C ILE A 48 -9.15 3.06 -20.96
N GLU A 49 -9.67 1.84 -21.07
CA GLU A 49 -10.19 1.32 -22.33
C GLU A 49 -11.71 1.31 -22.32
N THR A 50 -12.31 1.84 -23.37
CA THR A 50 -13.74 1.75 -23.66
C THR A 50 -13.93 1.27 -25.10
N PRO A 51 -15.10 0.77 -25.49
CA PRO A 51 -15.35 0.35 -26.87
C PRO A 51 -15.10 1.45 -27.92
N GLN A 52 -15.18 2.71 -27.51
CA GLN A 52 -15.05 3.87 -28.40
C GLN A 52 -13.67 4.53 -28.33
N LYS A 53 -12.96 4.41 -27.19
CA LYS A 53 -11.71 5.17 -26.98
C LYS A 53 -10.84 4.55 -25.90
N SER A 54 -9.52 4.68 -26.10
CA SER A 54 -8.49 4.41 -25.10
C SER A 54 -7.82 5.72 -24.68
N VAL A 55 -7.57 5.88 -23.37
CA VAL A 55 -6.90 7.05 -22.78
C VAL A 55 -5.78 6.56 -21.87
N LEU A 56 -4.54 6.96 -22.16
CA LEU A 56 -3.38 6.68 -21.35
C LEU A 56 -3.18 7.80 -20.32
N LEU A 57 -3.00 7.40 -19.05
CA LEU A 57 -2.65 8.26 -17.93
C LEU A 57 -1.27 7.83 -17.43
N ASP A 58 -0.22 8.58 -17.72
CA ASP A 58 1.19 8.19 -17.50
C ASP A 58 1.99 9.22 -16.68
N LYS A 59 1.32 10.20 -16.11
CA LYS A 59 1.96 11.28 -15.33
C LYS A 59 1.28 11.45 -13.98
N PRO A 60 1.99 11.97 -12.97
CA PRO A 60 1.38 12.37 -11.71
C PRO A 60 0.17 13.29 -11.94
N TYR A 61 -0.95 12.97 -11.29
CA TYR A 61 -2.25 13.66 -11.40
C TYR A 61 -2.87 13.63 -12.81
N ALA A 62 -2.33 12.82 -13.75
CA ALA A 62 -3.05 12.54 -14.98
C ALA A 62 -4.38 11.89 -14.63
N ALA A 63 -5.47 12.42 -15.21
CA ALA A 63 -6.81 11.98 -14.91
C ALA A 63 -7.64 11.71 -16.16
N GLY A 64 -8.53 10.76 -16.05
CA GLY A 64 -9.48 10.40 -17.09
C GLY A 64 -10.86 10.15 -16.50
N GLU A 65 -11.87 10.59 -17.22
CA GLU A 65 -13.27 10.40 -16.88
C GLU A 65 -13.93 9.44 -17.86
N VAL A 66 -14.73 8.53 -17.34
CA VAL A 66 -15.66 7.74 -18.18
C VAL A 66 -17.07 8.21 -17.90
N ARG A 67 -17.70 8.77 -18.92
CA ARG A 67 -19.08 9.23 -18.88
C ARG A 67 -19.87 8.58 -20.02
N SER A 68 -20.96 7.90 -19.68
CA SER A 68 -21.79 7.18 -20.66
C SER A 68 -21.00 6.22 -21.58
N GLY A 69 -19.96 5.56 -21.01
CA GLY A 69 -19.14 4.58 -21.72
C GLY A 69 -18.04 5.18 -22.62
N VAL A 70 -17.82 6.49 -22.60
CA VAL A 70 -16.76 7.17 -23.35
C VAL A 70 -15.69 7.69 -22.41
N ALA A 71 -14.43 7.31 -22.65
CA ALA A 71 -13.28 7.81 -21.92
C ALA A 71 -12.77 9.14 -22.47
N ALA A 72 -12.49 10.10 -21.61
CA ALA A 72 -11.89 11.38 -21.97
C ALA A 72 -10.85 11.81 -20.92
N PRO A 73 -9.70 12.40 -21.33
CA PRO A 73 -8.77 13.00 -20.39
C PRO A 73 -9.40 14.23 -19.75
N VAL A 74 -9.16 14.42 -18.45
CA VAL A 74 -9.59 15.60 -17.69
C VAL A 74 -8.41 16.16 -16.90
N GLN A 75 -8.48 17.42 -16.53
CA GLN A 75 -7.50 18.07 -15.66
C GLN A 75 -8.01 18.03 -14.23
N VAL A 76 -7.20 17.53 -13.32
CA VAL A 76 -7.44 17.60 -11.87
C VAL A 76 -6.18 18.09 -11.17
N ASP A 77 -6.36 18.88 -10.15
CA ASP A 77 -5.29 19.30 -9.27
C ASP A 77 -5.28 18.51 -7.94
N GLN A 78 -4.23 18.67 -7.16
CA GLN A 78 -4.08 17.98 -5.88
C GLN A 78 -5.22 18.30 -4.90
N ALA A 79 -5.74 19.52 -4.90
CA ALA A 79 -6.83 19.94 -4.01
C ALA A 79 -8.14 19.22 -4.37
N GLN A 80 -8.43 19.11 -5.67
CA GLN A 80 -9.59 18.35 -6.17
C GLN A 80 -9.47 16.87 -5.85
N VAL A 81 -8.28 16.27 -6.03
CA VAL A 81 -8.02 14.88 -5.64
C VAL A 81 -8.26 14.68 -4.15
N GLN A 82 -7.76 15.58 -3.30
CA GLN A 82 -7.97 15.50 -1.86
C GLN A 82 -9.46 15.67 -1.49
N GLN A 83 -10.17 16.54 -2.17
CA GLN A 83 -11.61 16.73 -1.95
C GLN A 83 -12.42 15.48 -2.31
N ILE A 84 -12.10 14.84 -3.43
CA ILE A 84 -12.86 13.70 -3.96
C ILE A 84 -12.45 12.39 -3.26
N PHE A 85 -11.16 12.16 -3.09
CA PHE A 85 -10.59 10.88 -2.64
C PHE A 85 -9.99 10.93 -1.23
N GLY A 86 -10.00 12.09 -0.55
CA GLY A 86 -9.31 12.29 0.72
C GLY A 86 -9.63 11.24 1.78
N ASN A 87 -10.91 10.85 1.92
CA ASN A 87 -11.31 9.81 2.87
C ASN A 87 -10.74 8.44 2.48
N ALA A 88 -10.76 8.10 1.18
CA ALA A 88 -10.19 6.85 0.68
C ALA A 88 -8.66 6.82 0.82
N LEU A 89 -7.99 7.95 0.55
CA LEU A 89 -6.55 8.10 0.72
C LEU A 89 -6.14 8.00 2.19
N ALA A 90 -6.90 8.61 3.10
CA ALA A 90 -6.67 8.53 4.54
C ALA A 90 -6.92 7.12 5.12
N ALA A 91 -7.74 6.31 4.46
CA ALA A 91 -8.03 4.93 4.85
C ALA A 91 -7.00 3.92 4.29
N GLN A 92 -6.05 4.36 3.47
CA GLN A 92 -5.02 3.46 2.95
C GLN A 92 -4.09 2.98 4.09
N PRO A 93 -3.74 1.68 4.11
CA PRO A 93 -2.71 1.19 5.02
C PRO A 93 -1.38 1.90 4.78
N LEU A 94 -0.57 2.01 5.83
CA LEU A 94 0.81 2.46 5.69
C LEU A 94 1.58 1.51 4.75
N LEU A 95 2.34 2.08 3.83
CA LEU A 95 3.20 1.30 2.94
C LEU A 95 4.18 0.45 3.76
N PRO A 96 4.61 -0.72 3.24
CA PRO A 96 5.66 -1.50 3.87
C PRO A 96 6.92 -0.66 4.11
N SER A 97 7.52 -0.84 5.28
CA SER A 97 8.80 -0.23 5.64
C SER A 97 9.88 -1.29 5.67
N HIS A 98 11.07 -0.97 5.15
CA HIS A 98 12.21 -1.87 5.11
C HIS A 98 13.36 -1.30 5.93
N PHE A 99 13.96 -2.14 6.77
CA PHE A 99 15.08 -1.78 7.63
C PHE A 99 16.18 -2.83 7.48
N VAL A 100 17.43 -2.41 7.61
CA VAL A 100 18.60 -3.30 7.56
C VAL A 100 19.44 -3.09 8.82
N LEU A 101 19.67 -4.15 9.55
CA LEU A 101 20.47 -4.15 10.76
C LEU A 101 21.77 -4.93 10.52
N TYR A 102 22.91 -4.36 10.90
CA TYR A 102 24.23 -4.95 10.82
C TYR A 102 24.76 -5.30 12.19
N PHE A 103 25.60 -6.33 12.23
CA PHE A 103 26.24 -6.81 13.45
C PHE A 103 27.71 -6.45 13.48
N GLU A 104 28.25 -6.35 14.69
CA GLU A 104 29.68 -6.28 14.89
C GLU A 104 30.35 -7.56 14.36
N LYS A 105 31.66 -7.46 14.06
CA LYS A 105 32.42 -8.60 13.55
C LYS A 105 32.39 -9.77 14.54
N ASP A 106 32.12 -10.96 14.04
CA ASP A 106 32.08 -12.21 14.79
C ASP A 106 31.24 -12.15 16.10
N SER A 107 30.14 -11.38 16.04
CA SER A 107 29.29 -11.09 17.19
C SER A 107 27.82 -11.08 16.80
N ASP A 108 26.96 -11.28 17.79
CA ASP A 108 25.50 -11.07 17.72
C ASP A 108 25.09 -9.69 18.24
N VAL A 109 26.06 -8.80 18.51
CA VAL A 109 25.81 -7.44 18.94
C VAL A 109 25.55 -6.56 17.72
N LEU A 110 24.46 -5.80 17.74
CA LEU A 110 24.16 -4.82 16.71
C LEU A 110 25.17 -3.65 16.76
N THR A 111 25.59 -3.19 15.59
CA THR A 111 26.38 -1.95 15.50
C THR A 111 25.63 -0.76 16.10
N PRO A 112 26.31 0.30 16.57
CA PRO A 112 25.65 1.49 17.12
C PRO A 112 24.65 2.15 16.15
N ALA A 113 24.93 2.09 14.83
CA ALA A 113 24.00 2.55 13.80
C ALA A 113 22.75 1.66 13.76
N SER A 114 22.93 0.33 13.82
CA SER A 114 21.81 -0.62 13.80
C SER A 114 20.97 -0.59 15.07
N GLN A 115 21.56 -0.24 16.22
CA GLN A 115 20.78 -0.01 17.44
C GLN A 115 19.81 1.17 17.29
N ARG A 116 20.26 2.26 16.67
CA ARG A 116 19.35 3.41 16.34
C ARG A 116 18.28 3.01 15.32
N GLN A 117 18.67 2.22 14.31
CA GLN A 117 17.75 1.71 13.32
C GLN A 117 16.69 0.79 13.95
N TYR A 118 17.07 -0.07 14.90
CA TYR A 118 16.15 -0.91 15.65
C TYR A 118 15.08 -0.09 16.39
N ALA A 119 15.47 1.03 17.00
CA ALA A 119 14.48 1.92 17.62
C ALA A 119 13.46 2.47 16.60
N ALA A 120 13.89 2.77 15.38
CA ALA A 120 13.00 3.19 14.30
C ALA A 120 12.05 2.06 13.86
N VAL A 121 12.54 0.80 13.78
CA VAL A 121 11.68 -0.39 13.54
C VAL A 121 10.57 -0.47 14.57
N PHE A 122 10.93 -0.38 15.85
CA PHE A 122 9.96 -0.46 16.93
C PHE A 122 8.91 0.63 16.86
N GLN A 123 9.31 1.87 16.58
CA GLN A 123 8.37 2.99 16.40
C GLN A 123 7.47 2.78 15.17
N ASP A 124 7.98 2.24 14.07
CA ASP A 124 7.20 1.96 12.88
C ASP A 124 6.11 0.90 13.15
N ILE A 125 6.46 -0.17 13.85
CA ILE A 125 5.49 -1.19 14.26
C ILE A 125 4.40 -0.57 15.15
N LYS A 126 4.76 0.23 16.14
CA LYS A 126 3.83 0.83 17.11
C LYS A 126 2.81 1.80 16.50
N ARG A 127 3.12 2.44 15.40
CA ARG A 127 2.18 3.34 14.70
C ARG A 127 1.17 2.61 13.82
N ARG A 128 1.32 1.29 13.61
CA ARG A 128 0.43 0.47 12.79
C ARG A 128 -0.62 -0.20 13.69
N PRO A 129 -1.92 -0.02 13.44
CA PRO A 129 -2.98 -0.66 14.24
C PRO A 129 -2.99 -2.19 14.04
N VAL A 130 -2.60 -2.64 12.85
CA VAL A 130 -2.38 -4.05 12.50
C VAL A 130 -1.04 -4.11 11.79
N TYR A 131 -0.23 -5.11 12.10
CA TYR A 131 1.11 -5.25 11.52
C TYR A 131 1.51 -6.71 11.36
N GLU A 132 2.33 -6.94 10.36
CA GLU A 132 3.14 -8.15 10.19
C GLU A 132 4.60 -7.73 10.08
N VAL A 133 5.47 -8.50 10.71
CA VAL A 133 6.93 -8.27 10.71
C VAL A 133 7.60 -9.51 10.12
N GLU A 134 8.38 -9.33 9.09
CA GLU A 134 9.23 -10.36 8.51
C GLU A 134 10.68 -10.03 8.83
N VAL A 135 11.40 -10.99 9.40
CA VAL A 135 12.81 -10.85 9.82
C VAL A 135 13.65 -11.89 9.08
N ILE A 136 14.56 -11.46 8.23
CA ILE A 136 15.39 -12.34 7.39
C ILE A 136 16.86 -12.11 7.70
N GLY A 137 17.53 -13.17 8.16
CA GLY A 137 18.97 -13.15 8.43
C GLY A 137 19.80 -13.57 7.23
N HIS A 138 20.98 -12.97 7.11
CA HIS A 138 21.97 -13.22 6.06
C HIS A 138 23.37 -13.33 6.62
N THR A 139 24.26 -14.00 5.88
CA THR A 139 25.70 -14.07 6.16
C THR A 139 26.49 -13.66 4.92
N ASP A 140 27.79 -13.42 5.10
CA ASP A 140 28.75 -13.43 3.99
C ASP A 140 29.05 -14.87 3.55
N THR A 141 29.93 -15.03 2.55
CA THR A 141 30.28 -16.33 1.97
C THR A 141 31.35 -17.09 2.77
N MET A 142 31.80 -16.57 3.92
CA MET A 142 32.74 -17.28 4.81
C MET A 142 32.09 -18.49 5.46
N GLY A 143 32.82 -19.60 5.52
CA GLY A 143 32.35 -20.84 6.14
C GLY A 143 31.56 -21.75 5.21
N THR A 144 30.85 -22.70 5.78
CA THR A 144 30.05 -23.67 5.03
C THR A 144 28.60 -23.20 4.92
N GLN A 145 27.91 -23.58 3.85
CA GLN A 145 26.52 -23.21 3.65
C GLN A 145 25.59 -23.68 4.80
N PRO A 146 25.69 -24.93 5.33
CA PRO A 146 24.87 -25.33 6.47
C PRO A 146 25.12 -24.48 7.71
N HIS A 147 26.35 -24.09 7.98
CA HIS A 147 26.70 -23.19 9.09
C HIS A 147 26.10 -21.80 8.86
N ASN A 148 26.25 -21.23 7.67
CA ASN A 148 25.71 -19.93 7.30
C ASN A 148 24.18 -19.90 7.38
N GLN A 149 23.52 -20.99 6.99
CA GLN A 149 22.07 -21.14 7.12
C GLN A 149 21.64 -21.09 8.60
N GLN A 150 22.32 -21.80 9.47
CA GLN A 150 22.03 -21.82 10.90
C GLN A 150 22.34 -20.46 11.56
N LEU A 151 23.49 -19.85 11.24
CA LEU A 151 23.88 -18.54 11.78
C LEU A 151 22.91 -17.44 11.38
N SER A 152 22.47 -17.43 10.12
CA SER A 152 21.49 -16.45 9.64
C SER A 152 20.14 -16.60 10.33
N MET A 153 19.67 -17.83 10.55
CA MET A 153 18.45 -18.11 11.30
C MET A 153 18.58 -17.63 12.76
N SER A 154 19.67 -17.96 13.44
CA SER A 154 19.91 -17.54 14.83
C SER A 154 19.88 -16.01 14.99
N ARG A 155 20.47 -15.26 14.04
CA ARG A 155 20.42 -13.80 14.04
C ARG A 155 19.00 -13.27 13.84
N ALA A 156 18.21 -13.87 12.96
CA ALA A 156 16.82 -13.47 12.76
C ALA A 156 15.98 -13.76 14.00
N GLU A 157 16.18 -14.91 14.63
CA GLU A 157 15.50 -15.29 15.89
C GLU A 157 15.85 -14.35 17.03
N MET A 158 17.11 -13.95 17.17
CA MET A 158 17.52 -12.99 18.19
C MET A 158 16.82 -11.63 18.02
N ILE A 159 16.65 -11.14 16.80
CA ILE A 159 15.91 -9.91 16.55
C ILE A 159 14.42 -10.09 16.88
N ARG A 160 13.82 -11.24 16.49
CA ARG A 160 12.45 -11.59 16.89
C ARG A 160 12.29 -11.55 18.41
N ASP A 161 13.18 -12.24 19.13
CA ASP A 161 13.10 -12.36 20.59
C ASP A 161 13.23 -10.99 21.27
N ARG A 162 14.06 -10.12 20.74
CA ARG A 162 14.18 -8.74 21.21
C ARG A 162 12.89 -7.96 20.96
N LEU A 163 12.27 -8.08 19.78
CA LEU A 163 10.98 -7.45 19.48
C LEU A 163 9.86 -7.95 20.39
N VAL A 164 9.84 -9.26 20.66
CA VAL A 164 8.87 -9.89 21.59
C VAL A 164 9.10 -9.39 23.03
N HIS A 165 10.36 -9.31 23.49
CA HIS A 165 10.70 -8.73 24.79
C HIS A 165 10.22 -7.28 24.91
N ASP A 166 10.33 -6.50 23.83
CA ASP A 166 9.88 -5.11 23.78
C ASP A 166 8.35 -4.97 23.58
N GLY A 167 7.61 -6.10 23.58
CA GLY A 167 6.16 -6.14 23.60
C GLY A 167 5.47 -6.26 22.23
N ILE A 168 6.17 -6.70 21.18
CA ILE A 168 5.59 -7.04 19.90
C ILE A 168 5.00 -8.46 19.95
N ASN A 169 3.80 -8.65 19.39
CA ASN A 169 3.12 -9.95 19.40
C ASN A 169 3.94 -10.99 18.59
N PRO A 170 4.37 -12.11 19.20
CA PRO A 170 5.14 -13.13 18.49
C PRO A 170 4.41 -13.77 17.31
N LYS A 171 3.08 -13.79 17.32
CA LYS A 171 2.27 -14.32 16.20
C LYS A 171 2.31 -13.45 14.96
N SER A 172 2.71 -12.19 15.10
CA SER A 172 2.84 -11.23 13.99
C SER A 172 4.26 -11.17 13.45
N ILE A 173 5.19 -12.02 13.94
CA ILE A 173 6.58 -12.03 13.50
C ILE A 173 6.90 -13.36 12.83
N SER A 174 7.34 -13.29 11.58
CA SER A 174 7.93 -14.42 10.85
C SER A 174 9.45 -14.27 10.78
N VAL A 175 10.17 -15.39 10.81
CA VAL A 175 11.63 -15.40 10.72
C VAL A 175 12.10 -16.35 9.63
N ALA A 176 13.20 -15.97 8.96
CA ALA A 176 13.89 -16.83 8.01
C ALA A 176 15.40 -16.59 8.04
N GLY A 177 16.18 -17.65 7.80
CA GLY A 177 17.60 -17.57 7.49
C GLY A 177 17.82 -17.82 6.00
N ARG A 178 18.65 -17.02 5.36
CA ARG A 178 19.05 -17.18 3.95
C ARG A 178 20.49 -17.59 3.78
N GLY A 179 21.28 -17.63 4.90
CA GLY A 179 22.73 -17.87 4.82
C GLY A 179 23.38 -16.88 3.86
N SER A 180 24.27 -17.38 3.01
CA SER A 180 24.95 -16.62 1.96
C SER A 180 24.26 -16.69 0.60
N LEU A 181 23.02 -17.19 0.51
CA LEU A 181 22.33 -17.37 -0.78
C LEU A 181 21.82 -16.04 -1.37
N ASP A 182 21.61 -15.05 -0.53
CA ASP A 182 21.05 -13.76 -0.93
C ASP A 182 21.96 -12.62 -0.48
N GLU A 183 22.99 -12.38 -1.27
CA GLU A 183 24.01 -11.39 -0.98
C GLU A 183 23.59 -9.98 -1.43
N ALA A 184 23.70 -9.01 -0.53
CA ALA A 184 23.56 -7.58 -0.88
C ALA A 184 24.71 -7.11 -1.78
N VAL A 185 25.91 -7.68 -1.55
CA VAL A 185 27.10 -7.43 -2.36
C VAL A 185 27.65 -8.77 -2.83
N LYS A 186 27.61 -9.01 -4.12
CA LYS A 186 28.15 -10.25 -4.69
C LYS A 186 29.64 -10.38 -4.43
N THR A 187 30.03 -11.53 -3.87
CA THR A 187 31.41 -11.88 -3.60
C THR A 187 31.74 -13.26 -4.15
N ALA A 188 33.03 -13.58 -4.25
CA ALA A 188 33.46 -14.96 -4.42
C ALA A 188 33.20 -15.76 -3.14
N ASP A 189 33.33 -17.09 -3.22
CA ASP A 189 33.28 -17.95 -2.04
C ASP A 189 34.41 -17.61 -1.04
N GLN A 190 34.14 -17.80 0.23
CA GLN A 190 35.08 -17.58 1.34
C GLN A 190 35.61 -16.15 1.45
N VAL A 191 34.75 -15.15 1.13
CA VAL A 191 35.07 -13.73 1.26
C VAL A 191 34.28 -13.10 2.39
N THR A 192 34.99 -12.39 3.27
CA THR A 192 34.36 -11.59 4.32
C THR A 192 33.78 -10.30 3.73
N GLU A 193 32.47 -10.12 3.83
CA GLU A 193 31.77 -8.89 3.41
C GLU A 193 30.80 -8.42 4.51
N PRO A 194 31.16 -7.35 5.24
CA PRO A 194 30.31 -6.85 6.35
C PRO A 194 28.87 -6.51 5.94
N ARG A 195 28.65 -6.03 4.70
CA ARG A 195 27.32 -5.66 4.20
C ARG A 195 26.43 -6.88 3.98
N ASN A 196 27.00 -8.06 3.83
CA ASN A 196 26.23 -9.31 3.72
C ASN A 196 25.86 -9.87 5.11
N ARG A 197 26.57 -9.50 6.18
CA ARG A 197 26.24 -9.90 7.56
C ARG A 197 25.15 -9.00 8.15
N ARG A 198 23.92 -9.21 7.74
CA ARG A 198 22.79 -8.34 8.04
C ARG A 198 21.53 -9.13 8.43
N VAL A 199 20.61 -8.42 9.05
CA VAL A 199 19.20 -8.83 9.16
C VAL A 199 18.35 -7.76 8.48
N GLU A 200 17.49 -8.19 7.59
CA GLU A 200 16.47 -7.35 6.95
C GLU A 200 15.15 -7.51 7.69
N ILE A 201 14.47 -6.39 7.91
CA ILE A 201 13.16 -6.35 8.58
C ILE A 201 12.19 -5.63 7.67
N THR A 202 11.11 -6.31 7.32
CA THR A 202 9.96 -5.70 6.62
C THR A 202 8.81 -5.59 7.60
N VAL A 203 8.22 -4.39 7.72
CA VAL A 203 7.01 -4.12 8.51
C VAL A 203 5.90 -3.72 7.55
N ARG A 204 4.79 -4.44 7.55
CA ARG A 204 3.62 -4.22 6.70
C ARG A 204 2.31 -4.35 7.45
#